data_638738f138d5d13c44bd919c8060c913
#
_entry.id   638738f138d5d13c44bd919c8060c913
#
_cell.length_a   1.000
_cell.length_b   1.000
_cell.length_c   1.000
_cell.angle_alpha   90.00
_cell.angle_beta   90.00
_cell.angle_gamma   90.00
#
_symmetry.space_group_name_H-M   'P 1'
#
loop_
_entity.id
_entity.type
_entity.pdbx_description
1 polymer ?
#
loop_
_entity_poly.entity_id
_entity_poly.type
_entity_poly.pdbx_seq_one_letter_code
_entity_poly.pdbx_strand_id
1 'polypeptide(L)'
;MTLAGGGKIMESETMGRVLTEATIENLKDKWDAERGLLPASQARVVTVDDALVDTGATLLSVPTRLIKTLGLTKVQSKRVTSSAGAVIADMYEAVQLTIQGRTCTMDVMEVPDSVPVLIGQIPLLHLDFVSDPRSPKLTGNPAHGGEHMYEL
;
A
#
# COMPACT_ATOMS: atom_id res chain seq x y z
N MET A 1 24.60 -4.06 14.81
CA MET A 1 24.59 -4.64 14.30
C MET A 1 24.78 -5.20 14.09
N THR A 2 24.58 -5.19 13.96
CA THR A 2 24.65 -5.92 13.58
C THR A 2 24.95 -6.63 13.47
N LEU A 3 24.96 -6.92 13.93
CA LEU A 3 25.22 -7.69 13.56
C LEU A 3 25.33 -8.42 13.72
N ALA A 4 25.26 -8.86 14.40
CA ALA A 4 25.38 -9.57 14.37
C ALA A 4 25.21 -10.09 14.39
N GLY A 5 25.39 -10.33 14.99
CA GLY A 5 25.05 -11.28 14.50
C GLY A 5 24.59 -10.46 13.96
N GLY A 6 24.79 -9.75 13.85
CA GLY A 6 24.25 -8.76 13.20
C GLY A 6 24.31 -8.66 11.77
N GLY A 7 25.35 -8.59 11.07
CA GLY A 7 25.40 -8.27 9.66
C GLY A 7 24.52 -9.11 8.76
N LYS A 8 24.31 -10.33 9.13
CA LYS A 8 23.44 -11.20 8.36
C LYS A 8 22.00 -10.77 8.35
N ILE A 9 21.59 -10.07 9.39
CA ILE A 9 20.22 -9.55 9.45
C ILE A 9 19.98 -8.60 8.30
N MET A 10 20.93 -7.74 8.01
CA MET A 10 20.81 -6.81 6.90
C MET A 10 20.71 -7.52 5.56
N GLU A 11 21.52 -8.53 5.38
CA GLU A 11 21.48 -9.31 4.15
C GLU A 11 20.10 -9.95 3.98
N SER A 12 19.57 -10.52 5.04
CA SER A 12 18.25 -11.13 5.03
C SER A 12 17.18 -10.12 4.68
N GLU A 13 17.23 -8.93 5.29
CA GLU A 13 16.27 -7.89 5.00
C GLU A 13 16.33 -7.47 3.54
N THR A 14 17.52 -7.31 2.99
CA THR A 14 17.68 -6.93 1.59
C THR A 14 17.05 -7.97 0.67
N MET A 15 17.28 -9.25 0.95
CA MET A 15 16.75 -10.32 0.12
C MET A 15 15.25 -10.44 0.20
N GLY A 16 14.65 -10.07 1.35
CA GLY A 16 13.22 -10.22 1.54
C GLY A 16 12.39 -9.03 1.08
N ARG A 17 13.02 -7.98 0.54
CA ARG A 17 12.30 -6.75 0.22
C ARG A 17 11.85 -6.75 -1.23
N VAL A 18 10.56 -6.46 -1.42
CA VAL A 18 9.96 -6.27 -2.73
C VAL A 18 9.41 -4.87 -2.76
N LEU A 19 9.89 -4.06 -3.67
CA LEU A 19 9.43 -2.70 -3.87
C LEU A 19 8.66 -2.62 -5.17
N THR A 20 7.66 -1.74 -5.22
CA THR A 20 6.88 -1.56 -6.44
C THR A 20 6.47 -0.11 -6.58
N GLU A 21 6.26 0.30 -7.83
CA GLU A 21 5.60 1.56 -8.09
C GLU A 21 4.13 1.42 -7.72
N ALA A 22 3.58 2.45 -7.11
CA ALA A 22 2.17 2.48 -6.74
C ALA A 22 1.62 3.88 -6.97
N THR A 23 0.44 3.95 -7.58
CA THR A 23 -0.29 5.20 -7.75
C THR A 23 -1.49 5.17 -6.83
N ILE A 24 -1.65 6.24 -6.05
CA ILE A 24 -2.72 6.36 -5.06
C ILE A 24 -3.51 7.61 -5.38
N GLU A 25 -4.81 7.46 -5.59
CA GLU A 25 -5.69 8.56 -5.96
C GLU A 25 -6.75 8.78 -4.90
N ASN A 26 -7.03 10.05 -4.59
CA ASN A 26 -8.18 10.40 -3.75
C ASN A 26 -9.44 9.96 -4.49
N LEU A 27 -10.14 8.96 -3.97
CA LEU A 27 -11.26 8.34 -4.67
C LEU A 27 -12.43 9.30 -4.86
N LYS A 28 -12.70 10.13 -3.85
CA LYS A 28 -13.76 11.13 -3.95
C LYS A 28 -13.46 12.11 -5.07
N ASP A 29 -12.21 12.60 -5.15
CA ASP A 29 -11.80 13.50 -6.21
C ASP A 29 -11.96 12.85 -7.59
N LYS A 30 -11.56 11.58 -7.70
CA LYS A 30 -11.66 10.85 -8.95
C LYS A 30 -13.11 10.76 -9.40
N TRP A 31 -14.02 10.41 -8.50
CA TRP A 31 -15.44 10.32 -8.81
C TRP A 31 -16.03 11.69 -9.16
N ASP A 32 -15.65 12.72 -8.41
CA ASP A 32 -16.14 14.08 -8.67
C ASP A 32 -15.66 14.56 -10.04
N ALA A 33 -14.43 14.24 -10.42
CA ALA A 33 -13.91 14.59 -11.74
C ALA A 33 -14.67 13.86 -12.84
N GLU A 34 -14.95 12.58 -12.65
CA GLU A 34 -15.70 11.79 -13.62
C GLU A 34 -17.12 12.28 -13.79
N ARG A 35 -17.70 12.87 -12.74
CA ARG A 35 -19.06 13.42 -12.76
C ARG A 35 -19.12 14.88 -13.20
N GLY A 36 -17.97 15.46 -13.51
CA GLY A 36 -17.91 16.86 -13.93
C GLY A 36 -18.03 17.86 -12.79
N LEU A 37 -17.88 17.42 -11.54
CA LEU A 37 -17.99 18.28 -10.35
C LEU A 37 -16.64 18.88 -9.96
N LEU A 38 -15.56 18.41 -10.54
CA LEU A 38 -14.20 18.84 -10.23
C LEU A 38 -13.38 18.74 -11.51
N PRO A 39 -12.57 19.77 -11.87
CA PRO A 39 -11.67 19.62 -13.00
C PRO A 39 -10.70 18.47 -12.76
N ALA A 40 -10.45 17.67 -13.80
CA ALA A 40 -9.57 16.50 -13.68
C ALA A 40 -8.19 16.89 -13.17
N SER A 41 -7.72 18.09 -13.52
CA SER A 41 -6.41 18.58 -13.08
C SER A 41 -6.34 18.85 -11.58
N GLN A 42 -7.47 18.92 -10.89
CA GLN A 42 -7.55 19.17 -9.46
C GLN A 42 -7.74 17.89 -8.64
N ALA A 43 -7.97 16.77 -9.30
CA ALA A 43 -8.06 15.48 -8.61
C ALA A 43 -6.66 15.11 -8.06
N ARG A 44 -6.60 14.81 -6.78
CA ARG A 44 -5.30 14.61 -6.11
C ARG A 44 -4.85 13.17 -6.27
N VAL A 45 -3.58 13.04 -6.65
CA VAL A 45 -2.98 11.74 -6.92
C VAL A 45 -1.49 11.82 -6.56
N VAL A 46 -0.95 10.73 -6.05
CA VAL A 46 0.50 10.60 -5.82
C VAL A 46 0.96 9.28 -6.44
N THR A 47 2.18 9.29 -6.94
CA THR A 47 2.84 8.08 -7.41
C THR A 47 4.15 7.95 -6.65
N VAL A 48 4.39 6.78 -6.07
CA VAL A 48 5.65 6.46 -5.39
C VAL A 48 6.30 5.30 -6.12
N ASP A 49 7.63 5.24 -6.09
CA ASP A 49 8.37 4.17 -6.76
C ASP A 49 8.94 3.16 -5.76
N ASP A 50 8.71 3.37 -4.49
CA ASP A 50 9.31 2.59 -3.40
C ASP A 50 8.27 2.05 -2.42
N ALA A 51 7.05 1.80 -2.88
CA ALA A 51 6.06 1.15 -2.02
C ALA A 51 6.58 -0.24 -1.65
N LEU A 52 6.57 -0.54 -0.35
CA LEU A 52 7.11 -1.78 0.17
C LEU A 52 6.00 -2.82 0.29
N VAL A 53 6.21 -3.96 -0.36
CA VAL A 53 5.30 -5.10 -0.21
C VAL A 53 5.61 -5.75 1.12
N ASP A 54 4.63 -5.74 2.03
CA ASP A 54 4.81 -6.21 3.41
C ASP A 54 3.71 -7.23 3.73
N THR A 55 4.04 -8.50 3.55
CA THR A 55 3.07 -9.57 3.78
C THR A 55 2.76 -9.76 5.26
N GLY A 56 3.53 -9.14 6.16
CA GLY A 56 3.21 -9.11 7.58
C GLY A 56 2.18 -8.05 7.94
N ALA A 57 1.91 -7.11 7.05
CA ALA A 57 0.89 -6.09 7.26
C ALA A 57 -0.42 -6.54 6.64
N THR A 58 -1.54 -6.03 7.17
CA THR A 58 -2.87 -6.40 6.68
C THR A 58 -3.37 -5.42 5.64
N LEU A 59 -3.18 -4.13 5.88
CA LEU A 59 -3.86 -3.07 5.14
C LEU A 59 -2.89 -2.33 4.22
N LEU A 60 -3.43 -1.35 3.50
CA LEU A 60 -2.64 -0.34 2.81
C LEU A 60 -2.30 0.75 3.82
N SER A 61 -1.02 1.03 4.00
CA SER A 61 -0.55 2.05 4.93
C SER A 61 0.13 3.16 4.17
N VAL A 62 -0.18 4.40 4.54
CA VAL A 62 0.27 5.60 3.82
C VAL A 62 0.84 6.59 4.83
N PRO A 63 2.04 7.12 4.61
CA PRO A 63 2.64 8.08 5.53
C PRO A 63 1.87 9.39 5.57
N THR A 64 1.96 10.06 6.71
CA THR A 64 1.22 11.29 7.01
C THR A 64 1.35 12.33 5.90
N ARG A 65 2.56 12.54 5.36
CA ARG A 65 2.76 13.56 4.33
C ARG A 65 1.93 13.30 3.08
N LEU A 66 1.76 12.02 2.71
CA LEU A 66 0.97 11.67 1.53
C LEU A 66 -0.53 11.73 1.83
N ILE A 67 -0.93 11.39 3.05
CA ILE A 67 -2.31 11.59 3.50
C ILE A 67 -2.72 13.05 3.29
N LYS A 68 -1.82 13.97 3.69
CA LYS A 68 -2.08 15.41 3.55
C LYS A 68 -2.10 15.84 2.08
N THR A 69 -1.14 15.37 1.30
CA THR A 69 -1.10 15.70 -0.13
C THR A 69 -2.37 15.23 -0.84
N LEU A 70 -2.86 14.05 -0.48
CA LEU A 70 -4.10 13.51 -1.05
C LEU A 70 -5.36 14.16 -0.45
N GLY A 71 -5.22 14.92 0.63
CA GLY A 71 -6.36 15.58 1.25
C GLY A 71 -7.40 14.63 1.81
N LEU A 72 -6.98 13.48 2.32
CA LEU A 72 -7.91 12.46 2.81
C LEU A 72 -8.51 12.87 4.15
N THR A 73 -9.75 12.46 4.39
CA THR A 73 -10.49 12.74 5.61
C THR A 73 -10.41 11.52 6.52
N LYS A 74 -10.11 11.76 7.80
CA LYS A 74 -10.09 10.70 8.80
C LYS A 74 -11.50 10.18 9.02
N VAL A 75 -11.66 8.86 9.05
CA VAL A 75 -12.97 8.24 9.22
C VAL A 75 -13.12 7.49 10.53
N GLN A 76 -12.04 6.96 11.10
CA GLN A 76 -12.09 6.27 12.37
C GLN A 76 -10.68 6.00 12.89
N SER A 77 -10.61 5.55 14.15
CA SER A 77 -9.37 5.06 14.74
C SER A 77 -9.56 3.60 15.08
N LYS A 78 -8.51 2.80 14.95
CA LYS A 78 -8.56 1.37 15.24
C LYS A 78 -7.36 0.96 16.08
N ARG A 79 -7.54 -0.08 16.88
CA ARG A 79 -6.42 -0.68 17.59
C ARG A 79 -5.72 -1.63 16.63
N VAL A 80 -4.41 -1.50 16.56
CA VAL A 80 -3.59 -2.38 15.72
C VAL A 80 -2.45 -2.92 16.59
N THR A 81 -1.95 -4.10 16.21
CA THR A 81 -0.82 -4.70 16.88
C THR A 81 0.43 -4.39 16.08
N SER A 82 1.46 -3.90 16.77
CA SER A 82 2.75 -3.63 16.17
C SER A 82 3.83 -4.36 16.98
N SER A 83 5.06 -4.26 16.51
CA SER A 83 6.19 -4.83 17.24
C SER A 83 6.35 -4.19 18.61
N ALA A 84 5.83 -2.99 18.81
CA ALA A 84 5.89 -2.28 20.08
C ALA A 84 4.65 -2.53 20.94
N GLY A 85 3.74 -3.42 20.52
CA GLY A 85 2.50 -3.72 21.23
C GLY A 85 1.30 -3.11 20.55
N ALA A 86 0.19 -3.00 21.28
CA ALA A 86 -1.04 -2.43 20.73
C ALA A 86 -0.93 -0.92 20.65
N VAL A 87 -1.30 -0.36 19.51
CA VAL A 87 -1.30 1.09 19.28
C VAL A 87 -2.61 1.48 18.62
N ILE A 88 -2.93 2.78 18.64
CA ILE A 88 -4.09 3.32 17.94
C ILE A 88 -3.61 3.88 16.61
N ALA A 89 -4.25 3.46 15.53
CA ALA A 89 -3.96 3.97 14.20
C ALA A 89 -5.18 4.67 13.63
N ASP A 90 -4.94 5.76 12.91
CA ASP A 90 -6.01 6.51 12.26
C ASP A 90 -6.24 5.96 10.86
N MET A 91 -7.52 5.78 10.53
CA MET A 91 -7.95 5.31 9.22
C MET A 91 -8.56 6.48 8.46
N TYR A 92 -8.26 6.53 7.18
CA TYR A 92 -8.72 7.60 6.30
C TYR A 92 -9.58 7.04 5.19
N GLU A 93 -10.35 7.94 4.56
CA GLU A 93 -11.28 7.57 3.51
C GLU A 93 -10.57 6.91 2.34
N ALA A 94 -11.37 6.20 1.55
CA ALA A 94 -10.85 5.30 0.52
C ALA A 94 -10.07 6.02 -0.57
N VAL A 95 -9.06 5.32 -1.06
CA VAL A 95 -8.27 5.70 -2.23
C VAL A 95 -8.44 4.64 -3.30
N GLN A 96 -8.06 4.97 -4.53
CA GLN A 96 -7.84 3.96 -5.56
C GLN A 96 -6.35 3.70 -5.64
N LEU A 97 -5.97 2.44 -5.50
CA LEU A 97 -4.59 2.00 -5.61
C LEU A 97 -4.40 1.34 -6.97
N THR A 98 -3.36 1.73 -7.68
CA THR A 98 -3.00 1.12 -8.96
C THR A 98 -1.57 0.61 -8.89
N ILE A 99 -1.38 -0.67 -9.21
CA ILE A 99 -0.06 -1.30 -9.31
C ILE A 99 -0.05 -2.16 -10.57
N GLN A 100 0.90 -1.92 -11.45
CA GLN A 100 1.05 -2.67 -12.72
C GLN A 100 -0.26 -2.72 -13.51
N GLY A 101 -1.00 -1.62 -13.52
CA GLY A 101 -2.25 -1.52 -14.26
C GLY A 101 -3.46 -2.13 -13.59
N ARG A 102 -3.30 -2.79 -12.44
CA ARG A 102 -4.42 -3.36 -11.68
C ARG A 102 -4.86 -2.39 -10.61
N THR A 103 -6.17 -2.25 -10.40
CA THR A 103 -6.71 -1.25 -9.48
C THR A 103 -7.62 -1.89 -8.43
N CYS A 104 -7.62 -1.30 -7.25
CA CYS A 104 -8.60 -1.61 -6.21
C CYS A 104 -8.84 -0.37 -5.37
N THR A 105 -9.90 -0.38 -4.58
CA THR A 105 -10.23 0.73 -3.69
C THR A 105 -10.31 0.25 -2.26
N MET A 106 -9.79 1.04 -1.33
CA MET A 106 -9.84 0.70 0.09
C MET A 106 -9.48 1.90 0.94
N ASP A 107 -9.90 1.83 2.21
CA ASP A 107 -9.46 2.79 3.22
C ASP A 107 -7.97 2.59 3.48
N VAL A 108 -7.31 3.64 3.96
CA VAL A 108 -5.88 3.58 4.25
C VAL A 108 -5.62 3.82 5.73
N MET A 109 -4.55 3.23 6.23
CA MET A 109 -4.07 3.44 7.58
C MET A 109 -2.91 4.42 7.55
N GLU A 110 -2.93 5.40 8.44
CA GLU A 110 -1.84 6.36 8.53
C GLU A 110 -0.64 5.75 9.26
N VAL A 111 0.56 5.98 8.72
CA VAL A 111 1.82 5.64 9.38
C VAL A 111 2.72 6.86 9.41
N PRO A 112 3.74 6.86 10.30
CA PRO A 112 4.66 7.99 10.36
C PRO A 112 5.44 8.19 9.06
N ASP A 113 5.96 9.39 8.86
CA ASP A 113 6.70 9.74 7.64
C ASP A 113 8.00 8.96 7.47
N SER A 114 8.49 8.33 8.54
CA SER A 114 9.67 7.46 8.45
C SER A 114 9.37 6.11 7.81
N VAL A 115 8.09 5.79 7.59
CA VAL A 115 7.65 4.53 7.01
C VAL A 115 7.21 4.79 5.58
N PRO A 116 7.60 3.94 4.61
CA PRO A 116 7.12 4.09 3.24
C PRO A 116 5.67 3.63 3.12
N VAL A 117 5.09 3.80 1.94
CA VAL A 117 3.81 3.17 1.64
C VAL A 117 3.98 1.66 1.80
N LEU A 118 3.09 1.02 2.57
CA LEU A 118 3.12 -0.43 2.80
C LEU A 118 1.93 -1.08 2.11
N ILE A 119 2.22 -2.06 1.27
CA ILE A 119 1.20 -2.84 0.57
C ILE A 119 1.04 -4.15 1.35
N GLY A 120 -0.01 -4.23 2.15
CA GLY A 120 -0.28 -5.41 2.97
C GLY A 120 -1.05 -6.49 2.23
N GLN A 121 -1.49 -7.50 2.98
CA GLN A 121 -2.12 -8.69 2.39
C GLN A 121 -3.43 -8.41 1.69
N ILE A 122 -4.27 -7.52 2.24
CA ILE A 122 -5.56 -7.25 1.63
C ILE A 122 -5.41 -6.60 0.25
N PRO A 123 -4.60 -5.54 0.08
CA PRO A 123 -4.36 -5.02 -1.27
C PRO A 123 -3.78 -6.06 -2.22
N LEU A 124 -2.84 -6.87 -1.76
CA LEU A 124 -2.25 -7.90 -2.61
C LEU A 124 -3.30 -8.91 -3.07
N LEU A 125 -4.20 -9.30 -2.18
CA LEU A 125 -5.26 -10.24 -2.50
C LEU A 125 -6.24 -9.63 -3.51
N HIS A 126 -6.63 -8.37 -3.29
CA HIS A 126 -7.52 -7.66 -4.22
C HIS A 126 -6.91 -7.55 -5.60
N LEU A 127 -5.61 -7.29 -5.67
CA LEU A 127 -4.92 -7.09 -6.96
C LEU A 127 -4.43 -8.40 -7.57
N ASP A 128 -4.59 -9.50 -6.83
CA ASP A 128 -4.21 -10.85 -7.27
C ASP A 128 -2.72 -10.95 -7.61
N PHE A 129 -1.90 -10.36 -6.75
CA PHE A 129 -0.45 -10.45 -6.81
C PHE A 129 0.09 -11.39 -5.75
N VAL A 130 1.25 -11.98 -6.02
CA VAL A 130 2.00 -12.79 -5.07
C VAL A 130 3.36 -12.16 -4.86
N SER A 131 3.83 -12.21 -3.62
CA SER A 131 5.16 -11.76 -3.28
C SER A 131 6.00 -13.00 -2.98
N ASP A 132 7.08 -13.17 -3.73
CA ASP A 132 8.07 -14.23 -3.50
C ASP A 132 9.32 -13.55 -2.98
N PRO A 133 9.77 -13.87 -1.75
CA PRO A 133 10.99 -13.24 -1.22
C PRO A 133 12.23 -13.47 -2.07
N ARG A 134 12.20 -14.46 -2.95
CA ARG A 134 13.32 -14.77 -3.83
C ARG A 134 13.28 -13.97 -5.13
N SER A 135 12.23 -13.18 -5.34
CA SER A 135 12.06 -12.36 -6.53
C SER A 135 12.02 -10.90 -6.13
N PRO A 136 12.74 -10.00 -6.83
CA PRO A 136 12.67 -8.58 -6.53
C PRO A 136 11.39 -7.92 -7.01
N LYS A 137 10.53 -8.63 -7.72
CA LYS A 137 9.35 -8.06 -8.35
C LYS A 137 8.10 -8.77 -7.87
N LEU A 138 7.04 -7.98 -7.78
CA LEU A 138 5.70 -8.47 -7.54
C LEU A 138 5.17 -9.09 -8.83
N THR A 139 4.57 -10.28 -8.75
CA THR A 139 4.07 -10.98 -9.93
C THR A 139 2.61 -11.32 -9.74
N GLY A 140 1.89 -11.45 -10.85
CA GLY A 140 0.53 -11.96 -10.83
C GLY A 140 0.49 -13.38 -10.27
N ASN A 141 -0.64 -13.75 -9.68
CA ASN A 141 -0.80 -15.04 -9.04
C ASN A 141 -0.63 -16.16 -10.06
N PRO A 142 0.37 -17.05 -9.90
CA PRO A 142 0.59 -18.13 -10.85
C PRO A 142 -0.58 -19.11 -10.93
N ALA A 143 -1.36 -19.25 -9.86
CA ALA A 143 -2.54 -20.13 -9.88
C ALA A 143 -3.59 -19.65 -10.86
N HIS A 144 -3.53 -18.37 -11.26
CA HIS A 144 -4.44 -17.77 -12.24
C HIS A 144 -3.71 -17.43 -13.55
N GLY A 145 -2.58 -18.06 -13.82
CA GLY A 145 -1.80 -17.80 -15.02
C GLY A 145 -1.20 -16.41 -15.08
N GLY A 146 -1.11 -15.74 -13.94
CA GLY A 146 -0.60 -14.37 -13.87
C GLY A 146 -1.62 -13.31 -14.24
N GLU A 147 -2.85 -13.68 -14.59
CA GLU A 147 -3.91 -12.74 -14.93
C GLU A 147 -4.69 -12.36 -13.69
N HIS A 148 -5.25 -11.15 -13.72
CA HIS A 148 -6.03 -10.64 -12.57
C HIS A 148 -7.39 -11.35 -12.53
N MET A 149 -7.55 -12.30 -11.60
CA MET A 149 -8.75 -13.10 -11.48
C MET A 149 -9.14 -13.28 -10.02
N TYR A 150 -10.44 -13.39 -9.78
CA TYR A 150 -10.97 -13.74 -8.46
C TYR A 150 -11.62 -15.12 -8.55
N GLU A 151 -11.57 -15.84 -7.43
CA GLU A 151 -12.27 -17.12 -7.29
C GLU A 151 -13.55 -16.89 -6.53
N LEU A 152 -14.60 -17.55 -6.97
CA LEU A 152 -15.89 -17.46 -6.29
C LEU A 152 -16.03 -18.51 -5.20
#